data_4012e227d5163b26388846ea6a87c251
#
_entry.id   4012e227d5163b26388846ea6a87c251
#
_cell.length_a   1.000
_cell.length_b   1.000
_cell.length_c   1.000
_cell.angle_alpha   90.00
_cell.angle_beta   90.00
_cell.angle_gamma   90.00
#
_symmetry.space_group_name_H-M   'P 1'
#
loop_
_entity.id
_entity.type
_entity.pdbx_description
1 polymer ?
#
loop_
_entity_poly.entity_id
_entity_poly.type
_entity_poly.pdbx_seq_one_letter_code
_entity_poly.pdbx_strand_id
1 'polypeptide(L)'
;MEKQILDVTKFQEAFGIQTPKQPKMLSKKRRILRQRLLEEEVKELSDSKNIIDVADAICDIMYITIGTAQEYGLSDRLVMLFDEVHSSNMSKLGPDGKALFREDGKILKPESYREPKLRPIIERDFSIYKESNVMKEIADIEKKATTNKIQKKISKHLNVFDRFLFWIYDKIEQRLAKRVEVKFPVNVHDDIVVSVYKKDHIV
;
A
#
# COMPACT_ATOMS: atom_id res chain seq x y z
N MET A 1 3.47 -0.27 11.53
CA MET A 1 2.80 0.19 10.30
C MET A 1 3.47 1.40 9.66
N GLU A 2 4.02 2.34 10.40
CA GLU A 2 4.66 3.56 9.86
C GLU A 2 5.80 3.26 8.87
N LYS A 3 6.68 2.31 9.19
CA LYS A 3 7.76 1.88 8.29
C LYS A 3 7.22 1.37 6.96
N GLN A 4 6.17 0.55 6.96
CA GLN A 4 5.56 0.00 5.76
C GLN A 4 4.93 1.10 4.90
N ILE A 5 4.29 2.08 5.54
CA ILE A 5 3.75 3.27 4.85
C ILE A 5 4.88 4.02 4.15
N LEU A 6 6.00 4.26 4.85
CA LEU A 6 7.16 4.95 4.28
C LEU A 6 7.79 4.17 3.11
N ASP A 7 7.91 2.86 3.22
CA ASP A 7 8.48 2.02 2.17
C ASP A 7 7.59 2.05 0.90
N VAL A 8 6.26 1.97 1.05
CA VAL A 8 5.32 2.11 -0.08
C VAL A 8 5.34 3.53 -0.66
N THR A 9 5.55 4.58 0.17
CA THR A 9 5.73 5.96 -0.32
C THR A 9 6.94 6.05 -1.26
N LYS A 10 8.09 5.52 -0.83
CA LYS A 10 9.30 5.50 -1.66
C LYS A 10 9.10 4.78 -2.98
N PHE A 11 8.36 3.67 -2.95
CA PHE A 11 8.00 2.95 -4.16
C PHE A 11 7.16 3.82 -5.09
N GLN A 12 6.08 4.41 -4.59
CA GLN A 12 5.21 5.25 -5.41
C GLN A 12 5.94 6.47 -5.99
N GLU A 13 6.82 7.11 -5.21
CA GLU A 13 7.66 8.19 -5.68
C GLU A 13 8.61 7.74 -6.81
N ALA A 14 9.26 6.58 -6.65
CA ALA A 14 10.16 6.03 -7.66
C ALA A 14 9.45 5.69 -8.98
N PHE A 15 8.17 5.33 -8.92
CA PHE A 15 7.34 5.03 -10.10
C PHE A 15 6.47 6.20 -10.56
N GLY A 16 6.69 7.42 -10.05
CA GLY A 16 5.98 8.63 -10.45
C GLY A 16 4.49 8.61 -10.10
N ILE A 17 4.06 7.78 -9.14
CA ILE A 17 2.68 7.71 -8.68
C ILE A 17 2.44 8.87 -7.72
N GLN A 18 1.46 9.71 -8.05
CA GLN A 18 1.15 10.88 -7.23
C GLN A 18 0.43 10.50 -5.94
N THR A 19 0.99 10.93 -4.82
CA THR A 19 0.39 10.81 -3.49
C THR A 19 -0.01 12.19 -2.97
N PRO A 20 -1.30 12.53 -3.00
CA PRO A 20 -1.75 13.84 -2.55
C PRO A 20 -1.57 13.98 -1.03
N LYS A 21 -1.22 15.20 -0.60
CA LYS A 21 -1.05 15.52 0.84
C LYS A 21 -2.38 15.62 1.61
N GLN A 22 -3.47 15.88 0.90
CA GLN A 22 -4.79 16.01 1.49
C GLN A 22 -5.74 14.94 0.94
N PRO A 23 -6.68 14.44 1.75
CA PRO A 23 -7.66 13.47 1.32
C PRO A 23 -8.47 13.95 0.12
N LYS A 24 -8.54 13.14 -0.91
CA LYS A 24 -9.37 13.41 -2.09
C LYS A 24 -9.86 12.14 -2.74
N MET A 25 -11.00 12.24 -3.42
CA MET A 25 -11.52 11.15 -4.24
C MET A 25 -10.66 10.96 -5.50
N LEU A 26 -10.34 9.72 -5.81
CA LEU A 26 -9.70 9.37 -7.07
C LEU A 26 -10.68 9.43 -8.23
N SER A 27 -10.15 9.64 -9.45
CA SER A 27 -10.94 9.50 -10.67
C SER A 27 -11.55 8.10 -10.78
N LYS A 28 -12.68 7.96 -11.51
CA LYS A 28 -13.33 6.66 -11.72
C LYS A 28 -12.35 5.63 -12.30
N LYS A 29 -11.55 6.02 -13.30
CA LYS A 29 -10.54 5.16 -13.93
C LYS A 29 -9.53 4.64 -12.90
N ARG A 30 -9.01 5.54 -12.04
CA ARG A 30 -8.02 5.16 -11.03
C ARG A 30 -8.60 4.27 -9.93
N ARG A 31 -9.83 4.53 -9.49
CA ARG A 31 -10.55 3.67 -8.54
C ARG A 31 -10.71 2.24 -9.05
N ILE A 32 -11.13 2.10 -10.31
CA ILE A 32 -11.29 0.78 -10.94
C ILE A 32 -9.94 0.05 -10.99
N LEU A 33 -8.85 0.75 -11.33
CA LEU A 33 -7.52 0.14 -11.34
C LEU A 33 -7.14 -0.38 -9.94
N ARG A 34 -7.27 0.47 -8.90
CA ARG A 34 -6.95 0.07 -7.51
C ARG A 34 -7.80 -1.09 -7.02
N GLN A 35 -9.07 -1.11 -7.38
CA GLN A 35 -9.97 -2.22 -7.07
C GLN A 35 -9.50 -3.52 -7.74
N ARG A 36 -9.18 -3.48 -9.04
CA ARG A 36 -8.71 -4.68 -9.77
C ARG A 36 -7.42 -5.26 -9.19
N LEU A 37 -6.48 -4.41 -8.82
CA LEU A 37 -5.25 -4.87 -8.16
C LEU A 37 -5.55 -5.62 -6.86
N LEU A 38 -6.46 -5.10 -6.02
CA LEU A 38 -6.87 -5.79 -4.80
C LEU A 38 -7.60 -7.11 -5.08
N GLU A 39 -8.50 -7.13 -6.07
CA GLU A 39 -9.23 -8.33 -6.48
C GLU A 39 -8.27 -9.42 -6.98
N GLU A 40 -7.20 -9.04 -7.67
CA GLU A 40 -6.16 -9.95 -8.14
C GLU A 40 -5.46 -10.65 -6.98
N GLU A 41 -4.98 -9.89 -5.99
CA GLU A 41 -4.29 -10.45 -4.83
C GLU A 41 -5.22 -11.27 -3.91
N VAL A 42 -6.47 -10.85 -3.75
CA VAL A 42 -7.48 -11.63 -3.03
C VAL A 42 -7.75 -12.97 -3.74
N LYS A 43 -7.75 -12.96 -5.07
CA LYS A 43 -7.88 -14.20 -5.84
C LYS A 43 -6.65 -15.10 -5.68
N GLU A 44 -5.43 -14.54 -5.66
CA GLU A 44 -4.21 -15.30 -5.40
C GLU A 44 -4.21 -15.94 -4.02
N LEU A 45 -4.65 -15.20 -3.00
CA LEU A 45 -4.84 -15.77 -1.67
C LEU A 45 -5.80 -16.96 -1.68
N SER A 46 -6.90 -16.87 -2.44
CA SER A 46 -7.86 -17.98 -2.57
C SER A 46 -7.27 -19.18 -3.33
N ASP A 47 -6.41 -18.94 -4.31
CA ASP A 47 -5.79 -19.97 -5.16
C ASP A 47 -4.50 -20.55 -4.55
N SER A 48 -4.03 -20.01 -3.40
CA SER A 48 -2.81 -20.43 -2.71
C SER A 48 -2.83 -21.91 -2.33
N LYS A 49 -1.70 -22.59 -2.57
CA LYS A 49 -1.58 -24.04 -2.34
C LYS A 49 -0.66 -24.39 -1.16
N ASN A 50 0.08 -23.44 -0.67
CA ASN A 50 1.01 -23.62 0.44
C ASN A 50 1.15 -22.32 1.23
N ILE A 51 1.79 -22.39 2.39
CA ILE A 51 1.93 -21.24 3.30
C ILE A 51 2.79 -20.11 2.72
N ILE A 52 3.67 -20.39 1.78
CA ILE A 52 4.52 -19.36 1.13
C ILE A 52 3.65 -18.54 0.19
N ASP A 53 2.81 -19.17 -0.62
CA ASP A 53 1.84 -18.48 -1.50
C ASP A 53 0.86 -17.62 -0.67
N VAL A 54 0.38 -18.14 0.46
CA VAL A 54 -0.48 -17.40 1.40
C VAL A 54 0.23 -16.16 1.96
N ALA A 55 1.50 -16.32 2.37
CA ALA A 55 2.27 -15.20 2.92
C ALA A 55 2.55 -14.12 1.87
N ASP A 56 2.85 -14.50 0.64
CA ASP A 56 3.05 -13.61 -0.50
C ASP A 56 1.79 -12.80 -0.77
N ALA A 57 0.66 -13.46 -0.98
CA ALA A 57 -0.63 -12.82 -1.28
C ALA A 57 -1.08 -11.86 -0.15
N ILE A 58 -0.87 -12.22 1.13
CA ILE A 58 -1.18 -11.33 2.26
C ILE A 58 -0.30 -10.08 2.23
N CYS A 59 1.00 -10.23 1.96
CA CYS A 59 1.91 -9.08 1.85
C CYS A 59 1.52 -8.17 0.68
N ASP A 60 1.15 -8.73 -0.46
CA ASP A 60 0.73 -7.97 -1.64
C ASP A 60 -0.60 -7.24 -1.41
N ILE A 61 -1.58 -7.87 -0.77
CA ILE A 61 -2.83 -7.21 -0.32
C ILE A 61 -2.51 -6.02 0.57
N MET A 62 -1.62 -6.18 1.55
CA MET A 62 -1.22 -5.09 2.45
C MET A 62 -0.52 -3.97 1.68
N TYR A 63 0.39 -4.30 0.79
CA TYR A 63 1.15 -3.36 -0.03
C TYR A 63 0.23 -2.50 -0.91
N ILE A 64 -0.69 -3.16 -1.62
CA ILE A 64 -1.67 -2.48 -2.47
C ILE A 64 -2.64 -1.66 -1.63
N THR A 65 -3.08 -2.15 -0.47
CA THR A 65 -3.97 -1.41 0.44
C THR A 65 -3.32 -0.12 0.93
N ILE A 66 -2.07 -0.17 1.40
CA ILE A 66 -1.31 1.01 1.81
C ILE A 66 -1.15 1.98 0.64
N GLY A 67 -0.72 1.50 -0.53
CA GLY A 67 -0.59 2.32 -1.73
C GLY A 67 -1.91 2.96 -2.17
N THR A 68 -3.03 2.26 -2.00
CA THR A 68 -4.36 2.81 -2.26
C THR A 68 -4.69 3.95 -1.31
N ALA A 69 -4.46 3.77 -0.01
CA ALA A 69 -4.67 4.81 0.98
C ALA A 69 -3.82 6.06 0.68
N GLN A 70 -2.58 5.89 0.22
CA GLN A 70 -1.69 6.99 -0.16
C GLN A 70 -2.22 7.78 -1.36
N GLU A 71 -2.71 7.10 -2.38
CA GLU A 71 -3.31 7.77 -3.54
C GLU A 71 -4.58 8.57 -3.18
N TYR A 72 -5.32 8.13 -2.16
CA TYR A 72 -6.44 8.90 -1.60
C TYR A 72 -5.98 10.05 -0.67
N GLY A 73 -4.67 10.23 -0.43
CA GLY A 73 -4.12 11.24 0.48
C GLY A 73 -4.32 10.92 1.96
N LEU A 74 -4.35 9.64 2.31
CA LEU A 74 -4.58 9.17 3.67
C LEU A 74 -3.30 8.73 4.40
N SER A 75 -2.11 8.88 3.80
CA SER A 75 -0.84 8.42 4.37
C SER A 75 -0.63 8.86 5.82
N ASP A 76 -0.74 10.16 6.07
CA ASP A 76 -0.48 10.78 7.37
C ASP A 76 -1.54 10.42 8.43
N ARG A 77 -2.63 9.77 8.01
CA ARG A 77 -3.81 9.46 8.83
C ARG A 77 -4.03 7.97 9.00
N LEU A 78 -3.37 7.14 8.20
CA LEU A 78 -3.70 5.73 8.07
C LEU A 78 -3.59 4.98 9.39
N VAL A 79 -2.56 5.27 10.19
CA VAL A 79 -2.38 4.66 11.53
C VAL A 79 -3.54 5.05 12.44
N MET A 80 -3.87 6.33 12.53
CA MET A 80 -4.97 6.83 13.37
C MET A 80 -6.34 6.30 12.93
N LEU A 81 -6.56 6.18 11.61
CA LEU A 81 -7.78 5.58 11.07
C LEU A 81 -7.88 4.11 11.45
N PHE A 82 -6.76 3.37 11.37
CA PHE A 82 -6.69 1.98 11.78
C PHE A 82 -6.96 1.82 13.29
N ASP A 83 -6.35 2.65 14.13
CA ASP A 83 -6.54 2.64 15.58
C ASP A 83 -7.99 2.94 15.96
N GLU A 84 -8.63 3.88 15.28
CA GLU A 84 -10.05 4.18 15.52
C GLU A 84 -10.96 3.01 15.09
N VAL A 85 -10.68 2.38 13.96
CA VAL A 85 -11.38 1.17 13.51
C VAL A 85 -11.14 0.03 14.48
N HIS A 86 -9.91 -0.15 14.96
CA HIS A 86 -9.58 -1.15 15.98
C HIS A 86 -10.38 -0.91 17.28
N SER A 87 -10.37 0.31 17.78
CA SER A 87 -11.14 0.69 18.97
C SER A 87 -12.65 0.45 18.80
N SER A 88 -13.20 0.78 17.62
CA SER A 88 -14.56 0.41 17.25
C SER A 88 -14.80 -1.10 17.26
N ASN A 89 -13.88 -1.88 16.71
CA ASN A 89 -13.97 -3.34 16.73
C ASN A 89 -13.92 -3.92 18.14
N MET A 90 -13.07 -3.36 19.00
CA MET A 90 -13.01 -3.77 20.42
C MET A 90 -14.29 -3.45 21.20
N SER A 91 -15.06 -2.45 20.81
CA SER A 91 -16.36 -2.16 21.40
C SER A 91 -17.46 -3.20 21.08
N LYS A 92 -17.14 -4.21 20.26
CA LYS A 92 -18.01 -5.39 20.07
C LYS A 92 -17.94 -6.40 21.21
N LEU A 93 -17.03 -6.23 22.16
CA LEU A 93 -17.03 -7.01 23.38
C LEU A 93 -18.20 -6.58 24.28
N GLY A 94 -18.84 -7.57 24.90
CA GLY A 94 -19.86 -7.35 25.92
C GLY A 94 -19.27 -6.73 27.19
N PRO A 95 -20.13 -6.33 28.15
CA PRO A 95 -19.69 -5.77 29.44
C PRO A 95 -18.79 -6.70 30.26
N ASP A 96 -18.89 -8.00 30.01
CA ASP A 96 -18.06 -9.06 30.61
C ASP A 96 -16.73 -9.30 29.87
N GLY A 97 -16.43 -8.47 28.86
CA GLY A 97 -15.25 -8.58 28.01
C GLY A 97 -15.29 -9.73 27.00
N LYS A 98 -16.44 -10.40 26.84
CA LYS A 98 -16.59 -11.51 25.91
C LYS A 98 -17.27 -11.12 24.62
N ALA A 99 -16.89 -11.78 23.52
CA ALA A 99 -17.55 -11.62 22.23
C ALA A 99 -18.81 -12.50 22.17
N LEU A 100 -19.88 -11.96 21.59
CA LEU A 100 -21.06 -12.73 21.22
C LEU A 100 -20.96 -13.11 19.75
N PHE A 101 -21.24 -14.37 19.44
CA PHE A 101 -21.16 -14.89 18.08
C PHE A 101 -22.56 -15.29 17.58
N ARG A 102 -22.78 -15.07 16.30
CA ARG A 102 -23.88 -15.66 15.55
C ARG A 102 -23.53 -17.11 15.20
N GLU A 103 -24.52 -17.93 14.82
CA GLU A 103 -24.34 -19.35 14.46
C GLU A 103 -23.31 -19.58 13.34
N ASP A 104 -23.17 -18.62 12.40
CA ASP A 104 -22.19 -18.66 11.32
C ASP A 104 -20.77 -18.18 11.75
N GLY A 105 -20.52 -17.95 13.04
CA GLY A 105 -19.26 -17.50 13.60
C GLY A 105 -19.02 -15.99 13.51
N LYS A 106 -19.98 -15.21 12.99
CA LYS A 106 -19.87 -13.75 12.92
C LYS A 106 -20.05 -13.11 14.29
N ILE A 107 -19.13 -12.20 14.65
CA ILE A 107 -19.23 -11.41 15.89
C ILE A 107 -20.44 -10.49 15.82
N LEU A 108 -21.30 -10.55 16.84
CA LEU A 108 -22.45 -9.68 17.01
C LEU A 108 -22.03 -8.33 17.57
N LYS A 109 -22.85 -7.32 17.30
CA LYS A 109 -22.69 -5.96 17.86
C LYS A 109 -23.59 -5.86 19.10
N PRO A 110 -23.03 -5.76 20.33
CA PRO A 110 -23.81 -5.48 21.54
C PRO A 110 -24.29 -4.03 21.56
N GLU A 111 -25.13 -3.67 22.53
CA GLU A 111 -25.59 -2.30 22.71
C GLU A 111 -24.44 -1.30 22.96
N SER A 112 -23.35 -1.77 23.56
CA SER A 112 -22.12 -1.00 23.78
C SER A 112 -21.31 -0.71 22.51
N TYR A 113 -21.68 -1.31 21.37
CA TYR A 113 -20.96 -1.09 20.12
C TYR A 113 -21.05 0.36 19.67
N ARG A 114 -19.92 0.94 19.33
CA ARG A 114 -19.82 2.23 18.70
C ARG A 114 -19.25 2.15 17.28
N GLU A 115 -19.79 2.90 16.37
CA GLU A 115 -19.20 3.04 15.03
C GLU A 115 -17.92 3.86 15.07
N PRO A 116 -16.95 3.58 14.13
CA PRO A 116 -15.71 4.34 14.07
C PRO A 116 -15.97 5.80 13.66
N LYS A 117 -15.38 6.75 14.38
CA LYS A 117 -15.49 8.18 14.10
C LYS A 117 -14.37 8.65 13.18
N LEU A 118 -14.44 8.32 11.90
CA LEU A 118 -13.37 8.58 10.92
C LEU A 118 -13.33 10.05 10.46
N ARG A 119 -14.49 10.74 10.40
CA ARG A 119 -14.58 12.12 9.90
C ARG A 119 -13.63 13.10 10.60
N PRO A 120 -13.53 13.15 11.92
CA PRO A 120 -12.61 14.07 12.61
C PRO A 120 -11.14 13.82 12.27
N ILE A 121 -10.77 12.57 11.96
CA ILE A 121 -9.42 12.21 11.57
C ILE A 121 -9.14 12.63 10.12
N ILE A 122 -10.12 12.44 9.22
CA ILE A 122 -10.01 12.80 7.81
C ILE A 122 -9.95 14.32 7.62
N GLU A 123 -10.78 15.07 8.34
CA GLU A 123 -10.90 16.52 8.23
C GLU A 123 -9.81 17.27 9.01
N ARG A 124 -9.00 16.58 9.83
CA ARG A 124 -7.93 17.19 10.60
C ARG A 124 -6.86 17.78 9.66
N ASP A 125 -6.47 19.02 9.93
CA ASP A 125 -5.34 19.64 9.22
C ASP A 125 -4.01 19.14 9.79
N PHE A 126 -3.28 18.39 9.00
CA PHE A 126 -1.95 17.87 9.32
C PHE A 126 -0.82 18.77 8.83
N SER A 127 -1.10 19.88 8.16
CA SER A 127 -0.08 20.83 7.71
C SER A 127 0.71 21.41 8.90
N ILE A 128 0.05 21.59 10.03
CA ILE A 128 0.61 22.14 11.27
C ILE A 128 1.64 21.17 11.91
N TYR A 129 1.52 19.86 11.68
CA TYR A 129 2.42 18.85 12.27
C TYR A 129 3.70 18.63 11.48
N LYS A 130 3.80 19.14 10.24
CA LYS A 130 5.02 19.03 9.41
C LYS A 130 6.20 19.87 9.96
N GLU A 131 5.93 20.82 10.81
CA GLU A 131 6.95 21.65 11.47
C GLU A 131 7.31 21.17 12.88
N SER A 132 6.63 20.13 13.40
CA SER A 132 6.94 19.63 14.74
C SER A 132 8.29 18.88 14.74
N ASN A 133 8.98 18.94 15.89
CA ASN A 133 10.34 18.42 16.11
C ASN A 133 10.58 16.98 15.67
N VAL A 134 9.53 16.16 15.53
CA VAL A 134 9.62 14.75 15.09
C VAL A 134 10.10 14.65 13.63
N MET A 135 9.65 15.55 12.74
CA MET A 135 10.15 15.55 11.35
C MET A 135 11.59 16.10 11.26
N LYS A 136 11.97 17.00 12.17
CA LYS A 136 13.38 17.39 12.32
C LYS A 136 14.24 16.24 12.83
N GLU A 137 13.77 15.46 13.80
CA GLU A 137 14.47 14.27 14.27
C GLU A 137 14.59 13.20 13.20
N ILE A 138 13.55 12.93 12.42
CA ILE A 138 13.62 11.98 11.30
C ILE A 138 14.58 12.48 10.22
N ALA A 139 14.52 13.75 9.85
CA ALA A 139 15.46 14.35 8.90
C ALA A 139 16.91 14.34 9.41
N ASP A 140 17.13 14.53 10.70
CA ASP A 140 18.45 14.45 11.33
C ASP A 140 18.96 13.01 11.45
N ILE A 141 18.06 12.04 11.68
CA ILE A 141 18.37 10.61 11.64
C ILE A 141 18.71 10.18 10.21
N GLU A 142 17.94 10.62 9.22
CA GLU A 142 18.21 10.36 7.80
C GLU A 142 19.53 11.02 7.35
N LYS A 143 19.83 12.23 7.81
CA LYS A 143 21.08 12.94 7.52
C LYS A 143 22.28 12.29 8.19
N LYS A 144 22.14 11.75 9.39
CA LYS A 144 23.17 10.94 10.08
C LYS A 144 23.33 9.54 9.48
N ALA A 145 22.26 8.96 8.91
CA ALA A 145 22.30 7.68 8.21
C ALA A 145 23.00 7.75 6.85
N THR A 146 23.15 8.95 6.28
CA THR A 146 23.80 9.17 4.95
C THR A 146 25.32 9.17 4.99
N THR A 147 25.97 8.96 6.13
CA THR A 147 27.43 8.82 6.20
C THR A 147 27.88 7.40 5.84
N ASN A 148 28.58 7.31 4.75
CA ASN A 148 29.44 6.30 4.08
C ASN A 148 29.44 4.81 4.49
N LYS A 149 29.05 4.42 5.70
CA LYS A 149 29.03 3.01 6.14
C LYS A 149 27.68 2.32 5.90
N ILE A 150 26.62 3.11 5.86
CA ILE A 150 25.24 2.63 5.65
C ILE A 150 24.94 2.57 4.16
N GLN A 151 25.50 3.46 3.33
CA GLN A 151 25.36 3.36 1.86
C GLN A 151 25.85 2.02 1.30
N LYS A 152 26.93 1.45 1.86
CA LYS A 152 27.42 0.12 1.44
C LYS A 152 26.51 -1.03 1.89
N LYS A 153 25.77 -0.87 2.99
CA LYS A 153 24.82 -1.86 3.50
C LYS A 153 23.46 -1.73 2.82
N ILE A 154 23.06 -0.49 2.50
CA ILE A 154 21.84 -0.18 1.74
C ILE A 154 21.98 -0.62 0.29
N SER A 155 23.12 -0.42 -0.38
CA SER A 155 23.33 -0.90 -1.75
C SER A 155 23.26 -2.43 -1.85
N LYS A 156 23.66 -3.15 -0.80
CA LYS A 156 23.56 -4.62 -0.76
C LYS A 156 22.13 -5.10 -0.49
N HIS A 157 21.29 -4.28 0.14
CA HIS A 157 19.85 -4.53 0.33
C HIS A 157 19.00 -3.99 -0.82
N LEU A 158 19.43 -2.90 -1.47
CA LEU A 158 18.82 -2.42 -2.71
C LEU A 158 18.88 -3.48 -3.81
N ASN A 159 19.98 -4.23 -3.94
CA ASN A 159 20.05 -5.31 -4.92
C ASN A 159 19.02 -6.43 -4.69
N VAL A 160 18.61 -6.70 -3.46
CA VAL A 160 17.54 -7.67 -3.14
C VAL A 160 16.16 -7.02 -3.35
N PHE A 161 16.03 -5.75 -3.02
CA PHE A 161 14.80 -4.98 -3.18
C PHE A 161 14.54 -4.65 -4.65
N ASP A 162 15.56 -4.27 -5.42
CA ASP A 162 15.46 -4.09 -6.88
C ASP A 162 15.06 -5.40 -7.59
N ARG A 163 15.54 -6.55 -7.11
CA ARG A 163 15.13 -7.87 -7.63
C ARG A 163 13.67 -8.19 -7.29
N PHE A 164 13.22 -7.84 -6.09
CA PHE A 164 11.85 -8.02 -5.65
C PHE A 164 10.88 -7.10 -6.42
N LEU A 165 11.25 -5.84 -6.63
CA LEU A 165 10.48 -4.88 -7.43
C LEU A 165 10.42 -5.28 -8.91
N PHE A 166 11.54 -5.75 -9.47
CA PHE A 166 11.59 -6.24 -10.84
C PHE A 166 10.73 -7.50 -11.01
N TRP A 167 10.71 -8.36 -9.99
CA TRP A 167 9.88 -9.56 -9.97
C TRP A 167 8.38 -9.22 -9.89
N ILE A 168 7.97 -8.26 -9.04
CA ILE A 168 6.58 -7.78 -8.98
C ILE A 168 6.17 -7.16 -10.32
N TYR A 169 7.01 -6.31 -10.89
CA TYR A 169 6.74 -5.65 -12.17
C TYR A 169 6.62 -6.69 -13.31
N ASP A 170 7.54 -7.63 -13.39
CA ASP A 170 7.54 -8.70 -14.39
C ASP A 170 6.31 -9.62 -14.23
N LYS A 171 5.91 -9.91 -12.99
CA LYS A 171 4.72 -10.71 -12.68
C LYS A 171 3.41 -9.98 -13.06
N ILE A 172 3.35 -8.67 -12.83
CA ILE A 172 2.22 -7.82 -13.24
C ILE A 172 2.16 -7.72 -14.78
N GLU A 173 3.28 -7.46 -15.46
CA GLU A 173 3.32 -7.39 -16.92
C GLU A 173 2.98 -8.74 -17.59
N GLN A 174 3.51 -9.84 -17.09
CA GLN A 174 3.21 -11.17 -17.63
C GLN A 174 1.73 -11.54 -17.48
N ARG A 175 1.07 -11.09 -16.42
CA ARG A 175 -0.37 -11.31 -16.18
C ARG A 175 -1.25 -10.37 -17.00
N LEU A 176 -0.86 -9.10 -17.12
CA LEU A 176 -1.54 -8.16 -18.00
C LEU A 176 -1.43 -8.60 -19.47
N ALA A 177 -0.27 -9.07 -19.92
CA ALA A 177 -0.04 -9.57 -21.27
C ALA A 177 -0.87 -10.84 -21.58
N LYS A 178 -1.13 -11.70 -20.58
CA LYS A 178 -1.97 -12.91 -20.76
C LYS A 178 -3.47 -12.63 -20.80
N ARG A 179 -3.93 -11.44 -20.41
CA ARG A 179 -5.37 -11.09 -20.29
C ARG A 179 -5.86 -10.08 -21.31
N VAL A 180 -5.00 -9.42 -22.07
CA VAL A 180 -5.41 -8.30 -22.91
C VAL A 180 -4.75 -8.37 -24.28
N GLU A 181 -5.44 -8.97 -25.25
CA GLU A 181 -5.37 -8.54 -26.64
C GLU A 181 -6.11 -7.19 -26.75
N VAL A 182 -5.55 -6.12 -26.19
CA VAL A 182 -6.03 -4.76 -26.43
C VAL A 182 -4.97 -4.03 -27.24
N LYS A 183 -5.27 -3.85 -28.51
CA LYS A 183 -4.58 -2.89 -29.38
C LYS A 183 -4.80 -1.51 -28.81
N PHE A 184 -3.81 -0.95 -28.12
CA PHE A 184 -3.80 0.47 -27.81
C PHE A 184 -3.37 1.25 -29.06
N PRO A 185 -4.12 2.28 -29.47
CA PRO A 185 -3.58 3.26 -30.41
C PRO A 185 -2.52 4.05 -29.64
N VAL A 186 -1.27 3.87 -30.03
CA VAL A 186 -0.16 4.66 -29.50
C VAL A 186 -0.20 6.01 -30.19
N ASN A 187 -0.69 7.02 -29.46
CA ASN A 187 -0.34 8.41 -29.70
C ASN A 187 0.28 8.92 -28.39
N VAL A 188 1.58 8.82 -28.29
CA VAL A 188 2.35 9.46 -27.22
C VAL A 188 3.29 10.44 -27.91
N HIS A 189 3.06 11.72 -27.63
CA HIS A 189 4.03 12.77 -27.93
C HIS A 189 5.37 12.48 -27.27
N ASP A 190 6.41 12.71 -28.04
CA ASP A 190 7.82 12.59 -27.75
C ASP A 190 8.20 13.13 -26.37
N ASP A 191 9.06 12.39 -25.67
CA ASP A 191 10.12 12.74 -24.75
C ASP A 191 10.23 11.83 -23.51
N ILE A 192 9.98 10.52 -23.66
CA ILE A 192 10.50 9.54 -22.69
C ILE A 192 11.12 8.37 -23.45
N VAL A 193 12.45 8.36 -23.52
CA VAL A 193 13.21 7.20 -24.02
C VAL A 193 13.15 6.10 -22.96
N VAL A 194 12.20 5.19 -23.11
CA VAL A 194 12.20 3.91 -22.40
C VAL A 194 12.99 2.94 -23.28
N SER A 195 14.23 2.65 -22.89
CA SER A 195 15.00 1.57 -23.51
C SER A 195 14.35 0.23 -23.17
N VAL A 196 13.54 -0.27 -24.08
CA VAL A 196 13.01 -1.64 -24.01
C VAL A 196 14.13 -2.58 -24.41
N TYR A 197 14.71 -3.32 -23.46
CA TYR A 197 15.58 -4.44 -23.78
C TYR A 197 14.73 -5.57 -24.39
N LYS A 198 14.80 -5.71 -25.70
CA LYS A 198 14.41 -6.94 -26.37
C LYS A 198 15.40 -8.05 -25.98
N LYS A 199 14.91 -9.08 -25.31
CA LYS A 199 15.63 -10.32 -25.15
C LYS A 199 15.46 -11.11 -26.45
N ASP A 200 16.48 -11.07 -27.32
CA ASP A 200 16.52 -11.97 -28.44
C ASP A 200 16.77 -13.41 -27.94
N HIS A 201 15.93 -14.31 -28.41
CA HIS A 201 16.11 -15.72 -28.22
C HIS A 201 17.44 -16.15 -28.89
N ILE A 202 18.32 -16.73 -28.08
CA ILE A 202 19.40 -17.55 -28.61
C ILE A 202 18.96 -19.03 -28.50
N VAL A 203 19.05 -19.70 -29.62
CA VAL A 203 18.79 -21.09 -29.88
C VAL A 203 19.61 -22.01 -28.96
#